data_47f44e5bceac593031c5951e8e24852c
#
_entry.id   47f44e5bceac593031c5951e8e24852c
#
_cell.length_a   1.000
_cell.length_b   1.000
_cell.length_c   1.000
_cell.angle_alpha   90.00
_cell.angle_beta   90.00
_cell.angle_gamma   90.00
#
_symmetry.space_group_name_H-M   'P 1'
#
loop_
_entity.id
_entity.type
_entity.pdbx_description
1 polymer ?
#
loop_
_entity_poly.entity_id
_entity_poly.type
_entity_poly.pdbx_seq_one_letter_code
_entity_poly.pdbx_strand_id
1 'polypeptide(L)'
;MSNVTTASSEAKWWNGGKSPFDVEYGKVMMWYFLMSDAFTFGAFLISYGTVRFSTNGWPDPNKVFKSFPFAPEGVNAPLVFVSIMTFILIVSSVTMVLAVHAGKMMDKKGVVRNMIWTIIGGIAFLSCQAWEWNHLHHEGAWWGLNPFNNADGTASSTNFTNFFFTITGFHGFHVFSGVVINIVMLIMTLMDKFEQRGHYLMIEKAGLYWHFVDLVWVFVFTCFYLL
;
A
#
# COMPACT_ATOMS: atom_id res chain seq x y z
N MET A 1 11.05 19.65 -56.58
CA MET A 1 11.75 20.11 -55.36
C MET A 1 10.72 20.83 -54.48
N SER A 2 10.11 20.13 -53.56
CA SER A 2 9.11 20.69 -52.63
C SER A 2 9.79 21.03 -51.33
N ASN A 3 9.91 22.32 -51.04
CA ASN A 3 10.38 22.84 -49.76
C ASN A 3 9.41 22.45 -48.65
N VAL A 4 9.82 21.47 -47.85
CA VAL A 4 9.18 21.19 -46.56
C VAL A 4 9.70 22.24 -45.57
N THR A 5 8.96 23.32 -45.39
CA THR A 5 9.15 24.27 -44.32
C THR A 5 8.82 23.58 -43.02
N THR A 6 9.84 23.12 -42.29
CA THR A 6 9.72 22.75 -40.87
C THR A 6 9.35 24.00 -40.09
N ALA A 7 8.07 24.12 -39.75
CA ALA A 7 7.61 25.12 -38.78
C ALA A 7 8.31 24.85 -37.45
N SER A 8 9.31 25.65 -37.12
CA SER A 8 9.87 25.71 -35.77
C SER A 8 8.75 26.19 -34.84
N SER A 9 8.22 25.31 -34.00
CA SER A 9 7.31 25.73 -32.96
C SER A 9 8.08 26.66 -32.02
N GLU A 10 7.81 27.94 -32.08
CA GLU A 10 8.32 28.90 -31.11
C GLU A 10 7.94 28.42 -29.72
N ALA A 11 8.95 28.12 -28.91
CA ALA A 11 8.76 27.73 -27.50
C ALA A 11 8.16 28.93 -26.77
N LYS A 12 6.86 28.89 -26.52
CA LYS A 12 6.20 29.91 -25.69
C LYS A 12 6.71 29.76 -24.26
N TRP A 13 7.14 30.87 -23.64
CA TRP A 13 7.72 30.92 -22.28
C TRP A 13 6.87 30.16 -21.21
N TRP A 14 5.56 30.20 -21.36
CA TRP A 14 4.62 29.54 -20.44
C TRP A 14 4.38 28.05 -20.73
N ASN A 15 5.00 27.51 -21.74
CA ASN A 15 4.93 26.06 -22.03
C ASN A 15 5.95 25.24 -21.23
N GLY A 16 6.64 25.84 -20.24
CA GLY A 16 7.52 25.13 -19.32
C GLY A 16 8.82 24.60 -19.95
N GLY A 17 9.14 24.93 -21.21
CA GLY A 17 10.33 24.45 -21.89
C GLY A 17 10.34 22.93 -22.15
N LYS A 18 11.52 22.35 -22.36
CA LYS A 18 11.69 20.88 -22.39
C LYS A 18 11.56 20.30 -20.99
N SER A 19 10.81 19.19 -20.86
CA SER A 19 10.77 18.44 -19.62
C SER A 19 12.20 18.08 -19.18
N PRO A 20 12.65 18.45 -17.96
CA PRO A 20 14.04 18.25 -17.53
C PRO A 20 14.43 16.76 -17.45
N PHE A 21 13.47 15.85 -17.36
CA PHE A 21 13.70 14.41 -17.23
C PHE A 21 13.18 13.61 -18.42
N ASP A 22 12.68 14.26 -19.46
CA ASP A 22 12.04 13.60 -20.62
C ASP A 22 10.95 12.58 -20.23
N VAL A 23 10.26 12.83 -19.11
CA VAL A 23 9.25 11.99 -18.49
C VAL A 23 7.88 12.63 -18.66
N GLU A 24 6.87 11.79 -18.88
CA GLU A 24 5.48 12.25 -18.97
C GLU A 24 5.04 12.97 -17.69
N TYR A 25 4.41 14.14 -17.83
CA TYR A 25 3.97 15.01 -16.72
C TYR A 25 3.15 14.25 -15.65
N GLY A 26 2.25 13.36 -16.05
CA GLY A 26 1.45 12.57 -15.11
C GLY A 26 2.26 11.60 -14.24
N LYS A 27 3.41 11.13 -14.73
CA LYS A 27 4.33 10.29 -13.95
C LYS A 27 5.07 11.11 -12.89
N VAL A 28 5.51 12.31 -13.24
CA VAL A 28 6.15 13.25 -12.32
C VAL A 28 5.18 13.65 -11.21
N MET A 29 3.91 13.96 -11.53
CA MET A 29 2.89 14.28 -10.54
C MET A 29 2.62 13.11 -9.58
N MET A 30 2.60 11.87 -10.08
CA MET A 30 2.48 10.69 -9.23
C MET A 30 3.68 10.58 -8.25
N TRP A 31 4.90 10.84 -8.70
CA TRP A 31 6.08 10.86 -7.84
C TRP A 31 5.98 11.89 -6.72
N TYR A 32 5.53 13.11 -7.02
CA TYR A 32 5.34 14.14 -5.98
C TYR A 32 4.26 13.74 -4.97
N PHE A 33 3.17 13.15 -5.45
CA PHE A 33 2.11 12.63 -4.58
C PHE A 33 2.64 11.54 -3.64
N LEU A 34 3.35 10.54 -4.17
CA LEU A 34 3.94 9.47 -3.38
C LEU A 34 4.98 9.97 -2.37
N MET A 35 5.77 10.98 -2.75
CA MET A 35 6.73 11.60 -1.84
C MET A 35 6.02 12.31 -0.69
N SER A 36 4.93 13.03 -0.94
CA SER A 36 4.09 13.64 0.09
C SER A 36 3.53 12.61 1.07
N ASP A 37 3.03 11.50 0.55
CA ASP A 37 2.52 10.40 1.37
C ASP A 37 3.64 9.70 2.17
N ALA A 38 4.83 9.55 1.60
CA ALA A 38 5.98 9.01 2.31
C ALA A 38 6.36 9.87 3.52
N PHE A 39 6.30 11.20 3.41
CA PHE A 39 6.51 12.09 4.55
C PHE A 39 5.43 11.94 5.62
N THR A 40 4.18 11.78 5.23
CA THR A 40 3.05 11.58 6.16
C THR A 40 3.20 10.27 6.93
N PHE A 41 3.45 9.15 6.25
CA PHE A 41 3.71 7.87 6.90
C PHE A 41 4.98 7.91 7.77
N GLY A 42 6.04 8.54 7.27
CA GLY A 42 7.27 8.74 8.03
C GLY A 42 7.04 9.51 9.33
N ALA A 43 6.24 10.57 9.31
CA ALA A 43 5.87 11.33 10.51
C ALA A 43 5.10 10.45 11.51
N PHE A 44 4.17 9.63 11.07
CA PHE A 44 3.46 8.68 11.94
C PHE A 44 4.40 7.66 12.58
N LEU A 45 5.28 7.03 11.79
CA LEU A 45 6.22 6.02 12.30
C LEU A 45 7.27 6.62 13.24
N ILE A 46 7.78 7.82 12.96
CA ILE A 46 8.70 8.53 13.84
C ILE A 46 8.00 8.89 15.15
N SER A 47 6.76 9.40 15.09
CA SER A 47 5.96 9.71 16.28
C SER A 47 5.71 8.47 17.14
N TYR A 48 5.37 7.35 16.49
CA TYR A 48 5.22 6.04 17.15
C TYR A 48 6.53 5.62 17.84
N GLY A 49 7.66 5.66 17.14
CA GLY A 49 8.97 5.31 17.69
C GLY A 49 9.35 6.20 18.87
N THR A 50 9.15 7.51 18.76
CA THR A 50 9.43 8.47 19.85
C THR A 50 8.61 8.15 21.09
N VAL A 51 7.31 7.91 20.95
CA VAL A 51 6.43 7.58 22.08
C VAL A 51 6.78 6.22 22.67
N ARG A 52 7.06 5.22 21.84
CA ARG A 52 7.45 3.89 22.27
C ARG A 52 8.72 3.91 23.14
N PHE A 53 9.77 4.62 22.72
CA PHE A 53 11.04 4.67 23.45
C PHE A 53 11.01 5.62 24.64
N SER A 54 10.06 6.55 24.71
CA SER A 54 9.90 7.46 25.86
C SER A 54 8.96 6.92 26.94
N THR A 55 8.15 5.90 26.63
CA THR A 55 7.15 5.35 27.55
C THR A 55 7.67 4.04 28.15
N ASN A 56 7.78 4.01 29.49
CA ASN A 56 8.05 2.77 30.21
C ASN A 56 6.78 1.88 30.19
N GLY A 57 6.92 0.63 29.76
CA GLY A 57 5.81 -0.31 29.75
C GLY A 57 5.04 -0.34 28.44
N TRP A 58 5.70 -0.87 27.40
CA TRP A 58 5.07 -1.16 26.11
C TRP A 58 4.66 -2.65 26.03
N PRO A 59 3.48 -2.99 25.49
CA PRO A 59 3.05 -4.38 25.40
C PRO A 59 3.98 -5.17 24.47
N ASP A 60 4.23 -6.43 24.82
CA ASP A 60 5.01 -7.34 24.00
C ASP A 60 4.22 -7.74 22.74
N PRO A 61 4.72 -7.47 21.51
CA PRO A 61 4.02 -7.84 20.28
C PRO A 61 3.64 -9.32 20.20
N ASN A 62 4.48 -10.21 20.72
CA ASN A 62 4.22 -11.65 20.75
C ASN A 62 3.00 -12.03 21.62
N LYS A 63 2.64 -11.20 22.59
CA LYS A 63 1.46 -11.42 23.45
C LYS A 63 0.19 -10.83 22.85
N VAL A 64 0.33 -9.76 22.04
CA VAL A 64 -0.80 -9.07 21.41
C VAL A 64 -1.27 -9.84 20.17
N PHE A 65 -0.35 -10.25 19.31
CA PHE A 65 -0.64 -10.86 18.01
C PHE A 65 -0.54 -12.39 18.02
N LYS A 66 -1.22 -13.05 18.97
CA LYS A 66 -1.19 -14.51 19.16
C LYS A 66 -2.13 -15.27 18.23
N SER A 67 -3.17 -14.62 17.74
CA SER A 67 -4.29 -15.30 17.09
C SER A 67 -4.01 -15.60 15.62
N PHE A 68 -4.35 -16.85 15.25
CA PHE A 68 -4.37 -17.30 13.88
C PHE A 68 -5.76 -17.90 13.57
N PRO A 69 -6.47 -17.44 12.51
CA PRO A 69 -7.87 -17.78 12.27
C PRO A 69 -8.16 -19.28 12.07
N PHE A 70 -7.14 -20.07 11.76
CA PHE A 70 -7.26 -21.52 11.50
C PHE A 70 -6.39 -22.38 12.42
N ALA A 71 -5.83 -21.80 13.51
CA ALA A 71 -5.02 -22.59 14.42
C ALA A 71 -5.90 -23.45 15.33
N PRO A 72 -5.54 -24.73 15.58
CA PRO A 72 -6.13 -25.52 16.65
C PRO A 72 -5.90 -24.84 18.01
N GLU A 73 -6.84 -24.99 18.96
CA GLU A 73 -6.69 -24.45 20.31
C GLU A 73 -5.34 -24.88 20.92
N GLY A 74 -4.50 -23.91 21.27
CA GLY A 74 -3.19 -24.16 21.91
C GLY A 74 -1.96 -23.90 21.03
N VAL A 75 -2.10 -23.63 19.74
CA VAL A 75 -0.95 -23.25 18.89
C VAL A 75 -0.78 -21.73 18.91
N ASN A 76 0.15 -21.25 19.73
CA ASN A 76 0.61 -19.86 19.68
C ASN A 76 1.58 -19.72 18.51
N ALA A 77 1.16 -19.11 17.41
CA ALA A 77 1.99 -18.80 16.25
C ALA A 77 2.01 -17.27 16.06
N PRO A 78 2.68 -16.52 16.95
CA PRO A 78 2.80 -15.08 16.80
C PRO A 78 3.48 -14.77 15.47
N LEU A 79 3.05 -13.72 14.82
CA LEU A 79 3.60 -13.22 13.54
C LEU A 79 3.30 -14.06 12.29
N VAL A 80 2.89 -15.33 12.38
CA VAL A 80 2.62 -16.16 11.19
C VAL A 80 1.49 -15.58 10.35
N PHE A 81 0.42 -15.12 10.98
CA PHE A 81 -0.72 -14.52 10.28
C PHE A 81 -0.32 -13.27 9.52
N VAL A 82 0.40 -12.37 10.18
CA VAL A 82 0.84 -11.11 9.55
C VAL A 82 1.89 -11.34 8.48
N SER A 83 2.75 -12.36 8.67
CA SER A 83 3.70 -12.79 7.63
C SER A 83 2.99 -13.29 6.37
N ILE A 84 1.88 -14.04 6.52
CA ILE A 84 1.05 -14.47 5.39
C ILE A 84 0.40 -13.26 4.70
N MET A 85 -0.12 -12.29 5.47
CA MET A 85 -0.67 -11.05 4.92
C MET A 85 0.38 -10.29 4.09
N THR A 86 1.59 -10.16 4.62
CA THR A 86 2.72 -9.52 3.93
C THR A 86 3.07 -10.28 2.66
N PHE A 87 3.11 -11.62 2.71
CA PHE A 87 3.38 -12.44 1.53
C PHE A 87 2.32 -12.28 0.43
N ILE A 88 1.04 -12.19 0.80
CA ILE A 88 -0.07 -11.93 -0.13
C ILE A 88 0.15 -10.59 -0.86
N LEU A 89 0.54 -9.53 -0.14
CA LEU A 89 0.83 -8.22 -0.76
C LEU A 89 2.05 -8.29 -1.70
N ILE A 90 3.13 -8.94 -1.30
CA ILE A 90 4.33 -9.10 -2.14
C ILE A 90 3.99 -9.83 -3.44
N VAL A 91 3.23 -10.93 -3.36
CA VAL A 91 2.77 -11.65 -4.56
C VAL A 91 1.87 -10.78 -5.43
N SER A 92 0.97 -10.01 -4.82
CA SER A 92 0.13 -9.02 -5.51
C SER A 92 0.97 -7.94 -6.21
N SER A 93 2.05 -7.50 -5.58
CA SER A 93 3.01 -6.54 -6.14
C SER A 93 3.71 -7.11 -7.38
N VAL A 94 4.13 -8.38 -7.34
CA VAL A 94 4.72 -9.07 -8.50
C VAL A 94 3.70 -9.17 -9.66
N THR A 95 2.44 -9.53 -9.38
CA THR A 95 1.42 -9.58 -10.43
C THR A 95 1.16 -8.21 -11.05
N MET A 96 1.27 -7.12 -10.27
CA MET A 96 1.16 -5.76 -10.80
C MET A 96 2.33 -5.40 -11.73
N VAL A 97 3.58 -5.80 -11.41
CA VAL A 97 4.73 -5.64 -12.32
C VAL A 97 4.49 -6.37 -13.64
N LEU A 98 3.98 -7.61 -13.57
CA LEU A 98 3.66 -8.39 -14.77
C LEU A 98 2.54 -7.73 -15.60
N ALA A 99 1.55 -7.09 -14.95
CA ALA A 99 0.52 -6.33 -15.65
C ALA A 99 1.10 -5.12 -16.38
N VAL A 100 1.98 -4.36 -15.74
CA VAL A 100 2.68 -3.22 -16.37
C VAL A 100 3.56 -3.70 -17.53
N HIS A 101 4.28 -4.79 -17.37
CA HIS A 101 5.10 -5.38 -18.43
C HIS A 101 4.25 -5.81 -19.63
N ALA A 102 3.15 -6.53 -19.40
CA ALA A 102 2.20 -6.91 -20.44
C ALA A 102 1.60 -5.69 -21.17
N GLY A 103 1.32 -4.60 -20.40
CA GLY A 103 0.88 -3.32 -20.98
C GLY A 103 1.90 -2.69 -21.92
N LYS A 104 3.19 -2.76 -21.61
CA LYS A 104 4.27 -2.28 -22.51
C LYS A 104 4.37 -3.12 -23.79
N MET A 105 4.04 -4.40 -23.70
CA MET A 105 4.00 -5.32 -24.85
C MET A 105 2.67 -5.28 -25.64
N MET A 106 1.74 -4.40 -25.24
CA MET A 106 0.40 -4.29 -25.82
C MET A 106 -0.41 -5.62 -25.75
N ASP A 107 -0.11 -6.48 -24.76
CA ASP A 107 -0.83 -7.73 -24.52
C ASP A 107 -2.00 -7.49 -23.54
N LYS A 108 -3.18 -7.20 -24.09
CA LYS A 108 -4.40 -6.97 -23.31
C LYS A 108 -4.76 -8.17 -22.41
N LYS A 109 -4.61 -9.41 -22.90
CA LYS A 109 -4.97 -10.61 -22.12
C LYS A 109 -4.06 -10.76 -20.91
N GLY A 110 -2.76 -10.51 -21.07
CA GLY A 110 -1.77 -10.49 -20.00
C GLY A 110 -2.08 -9.44 -18.96
N VAL A 111 -2.42 -8.22 -19.39
CA VAL A 111 -2.81 -7.12 -18.49
C VAL A 111 -4.03 -7.51 -17.67
N VAL A 112 -5.12 -7.94 -18.29
CA VAL A 112 -6.38 -8.30 -17.61
C VAL A 112 -6.14 -9.40 -16.58
N ARG A 113 -5.47 -10.49 -16.96
CA ARG A 113 -5.20 -11.61 -16.07
C ARG A 113 -4.40 -11.19 -14.83
N ASN A 114 -3.31 -10.44 -15.02
CA ASN A 114 -2.43 -10.06 -13.93
C ASN A 114 -3.09 -9.00 -13.03
N MET A 115 -3.88 -8.06 -13.57
CA MET A 115 -4.63 -7.10 -12.78
C MET A 115 -5.71 -7.77 -11.92
N ILE A 116 -6.38 -8.82 -12.42
CA ILE A 116 -7.35 -9.58 -11.62
C ILE A 116 -6.64 -10.20 -10.40
N TRP A 117 -5.47 -10.81 -10.57
CA TRP A 117 -4.70 -11.37 -9.47
C TRP A 117 -4.26 -10.29 -8.46
N THR A 118 -3.85 -9.11 -8.94
CA THR A 118 -3.51 -7.97 -8.08
C THR A 118 -4.69 -7.53 -7.24
N ILE A 119 -5.88 -7.42 -7.84
CA ILE A 119 -7.12 -7.03 -7.13
C ILE A 119 -7.50 -8.09 -6.09
N ILE A 120 -7.43 -9.37 -6.44
CA ILE A 120 -7.72 -10.48 -5.51
C ILE A 120 -6.76 -10.42 -4.32
N GLY A 121 -5.47 -10.21 -4.54
CA GLY A 121 -4.47 -10.07 -3.47
C GLY A 121 -4.77 -8.88 -2.57
N GLY A 122 -5.14 -7.73 -3.13
CA GLY A 122 -5.52 -6.54 -2.35
C GLY A 122 -6.78 -6.75 -1.51
N ILE A 123 -7.82 -7.40 -2.07
CA ILE A 123 -9.05 -7.74 -1.34
C ILE A 123 -8.76 -8.76 -0.23
N ALA A 124 -7.93 -9.77 -0.51
CA ALA A 124 -7.54 -10.76 0.48
C ALA A 124 -6.81 -10.12 1.66
N PHE A 125 -5.87 -9.20 1.40
CA PHE A 125 -5.19 -8.44 2.45
C PHE A 125 -6.17 -7.61 3.29
N LEU A 126 -7.07 -6.84 2.66
CA LEU A 126 -8.07 -6.05 3.38
C LEU A 126 -9.01 -6.92 4.24
N SER A 127 -9.36 -8.12 3.76
CA SER A 127 -10.16 -9.08 4.51
C SER A 127 -9.42 -9.58 5.75
N CYS A 128 -8.13 -9.90 5.62
CA CYS A 128 -7.28 -10.28 6.74
C CYS A 128 -7.13 -9.14 7.76
N GLN A 129 -6.93 -7.91 7.30
CA GLN A 129 -6.83 -6.73 8.15
C GLN A 129 -8.13 -6.47 8.92
N ALA A 130 -9.28 -6.59 8.25
CA ALA A 130 -10.59 -6.43 8.88
C ALA A 130 -10.83 -7.54 9.95
N TRP A 131 -10.39 -8.76 9.66
CA TRP A 131 -10.47 -9.86 10.64
C TRP A 131 -9.59 -9.58 11.87
N GLU A 132 -8.35 -9.15 11.68
CA GLU A 132 -7.43 -8.80 12.78
C GLU A 132 -8.00 -7.68 13.66
N TRP A 133 -8.56 -6.63 13.05
CA TRP A 133 -9.20 -5.55 13.78
C TRP A 133 -10.42 -6.02 14.57
N ASN A 134 -11.26 -6.87 13.98
CA ASN A 134 -12.42 -7.43 14.65
C ASN A 134 -11.99 -8.31 15.85
N HIS A 135 -10.94 -9.10 15.68
CA HIS A 135 -10.40 -9.94 16.76
C HIS A 135 -9.87 -9.08 17.92
N LEU A 136 -9.05 -8.08 17.65
CA LEU A 136 -8.53 -7.16 18.67
C LEU A 136 -9.65 -6.39 19.38
N HIS A 137 -10.72 -6.02 18.63
CA HIS A 137 -11.89 -5.39 19.23
C HIS A 137 -12.64 -6.32 20.20
N HIS A 138 -12.77 -7.59 19.87
CA HIS A 138 -13.35 -8.60 20.77
C HIS A 138 -12.51 -8.84 22.03
N GLU A 139 -11.20 -8.69 21.96
CA GLU A 139 -10.30 -8.70 23.12
C GLU A 139 -10.39 -7.41 23.96
N GLY A 140 -11.15 -6.41 23.52
CA GLY A 140 -11.36 -5.13 24.21
C GLY A 140 -10.36 -4.04 23.81
N ALA A 141 -9.52 -4.28 22.81
CA ALA A 141 -8.61 -3.26 22.28
C ALA A 141 -9.35 -2.32 21.33
N TRP A 142 -9.35 -1.03 21.64
CA TRP A 142 -9.94 0.02 20.80
C TRP A 142 -9.21 1.33 21.00
N TRP A 143 -9.59 2.37 20.26
CA TRP A 143 -9.07 3.72 20.50
C TRP A 143 -9.31 4.14 21.95
N GLY A 144 -8.23 4.48 22.66
CA GLY A 144 -8.28 4.86 24.07
C GLY A 144 -8.43 3.71 25.07
N LEU A 145 -8.53 2.45 24.61
CA LEU A 145 -8.64 1.25 25.45
C LEU A 145 -7.51 0.28 25.09
N ASN A 146 -6.73 -0.11 26.10
CA ASN A 146 -5.67 -1.10 25.95
C ASN A 146 -5.81 -2.18 27.03
N PRO A 147 -6.31 -3.37 26.69
CA PRO A 147 -6.46 -4.48 27.64
C PRO A 147 -5.15 -5.22 27.89
N PHE A 148 -4.10 -4.97 27.09
CA PHE A 148 -2.85 -5.69 27.18
C PHE A 148 -1.99 -5.14 28.32
N ASN A 149 -1.56 -6.02 29.23
CA ASN A 149 -0.65 -5.67 30.32
C ASN A 149 0.80 -5.80 29.85
N ASN A 150 1.67 -5.01 30.47
CA ASN A 150 3.11 -5.13 30.32
C ASN A 150 3.64 -6.49 30.78
N ALA A 151 4.89 -6.79 30.47
CA ALA A 151 5.57 -7.98 30.98
C ALA A 151 5.53 -8.07 32.51
N ASP A 152 5.54 -6.91 33.19
CA ASP A 152 5.53 -6.77 34.65
C ASP A 152 4.11 -6.79 35.27
N GLY A 153 3.07 -7.03 34.47
CA GLY A 153 1.66 -7.07 34.96
C GLY A 153 1.04 -5.68 35.20
N THR A 154 1.76 -4.60 34.95
CA THR A 154 1.24 -3.22 35.03
C THR A 154 0.42 -2.89 33.78
N ALA A 155 -0.55 -1.97 33.89
CA ALA A 155 -1.34 -1.50 32.74
C ALA A 155 -0.42 -0.83 31.71
N SER A 156 -0.50 -1.27 30.46
CA SER A 156 0.29 -0.68 29.39
C SER A 156 -0.37 0.59 28.84
N SER A 157 0.44 1.42 28.15
CA SER A 157 -0.02 2.68 27.59
C SER A 157 -1.12 2.45 26.53
N THR A 158 -2.18 3.28 26.58
CA THR A 158 -3.21 3.34 25.53
C THR A 158 -2.68 3.86 24.20
N ASN A 159 -1.48 4.44 24.19
CA ASN A 159 -0.84 4.94 22.97
C ASN A 159 -0.56 3.84 21.96
N PHE A 160 -0.28 2.60 22.42
CA PHE A 160 -0.07 1.47 21.52
C PHE A 160 -1.28 1.24 20.61
N THR A 161 -2.47 1.05 21.20
CA THR A 161 -3.71 0.82 20.45
C THR A 161 -4.07 2.01 19.56
N ASN A 162 -3.91 3.23 20.07
CA ASN A 162 -4.18 4.45 19.30
C ASN A 162 -3.29 4.56 18.05
N PHE A 163 -1.98 4.36 18.18
CA PHE A 163 -1.08 4.39 17.04
C PHE A 163 -1.33 3.22 16.10
N PHE A 164 -1.55 2.02 16.64
CA PHE A 164 -1.82 0.84 15.84
C PHE A 164 -3.04 1.04 14.93
N PHE A 165 -4.20 1.35 15.50
CA PHE A 165 -5.43 1.56 14.71
C PHE A 165 -5.34 2.75 13.77
N THR A 166 -4.65 3.83 14.15
CA THR A 166 -4.50 5.01 13.29
C THR A 166 -3.61 4.70 12.09
N ILE A 167 -2.42 4.11 12.31
CA ILE A 167 -1.45 3.87 11.24
C ILE A 167 -1.91 2.74 10.32
N THR A 168 -2.40 1.62 10.88
CA THR A 168 -2.90 0.51 10.06
C THR A 168 -4.20 0.88 9.35
N GLY A 169 -5.04 1.73 9.94
CA GLY A 169 -6.25 2.24 9.30
C GLY A 169 -5.96 3.20 8.16
N PHE A 170 -5.02 4.11 8.36
CA PHE A 170 -4.58 5.03 7.31
C PHE A 170 -3.94 4.25 6.14
N HIS A 171 -3.11 3.25 6.45
CA HIS A 171 -2.57 2.33 5.44
C HIS A 171 -3.69 1.54 4.74
N GLY A 172 -4.62 0.94 5.50
CA GLY A 172 -5.74 0.19 4.95
C GLY A 172 -6.61 1.03 4.01
N PHE A 173 -6.80 2.33 4.30
CA PHE A 173 -7.47 3.26 3.40
C PHE A 173 -6.72 3.43 2.08
N HIS A 174 -5.38 3.50 2.11
CA HIS A 174 -4.56 3.56 0.90
C HIS A 174 -4.61 2.26 0.08
N VAL A 175 -4.58 1.10 0.74
CA VAL A 175 -4.78 -0.19 0.06
C VAL A 175 -6.15 -0.24 -0.60
N PHE A 176 -7.20 0.16 0.11
CA PHE A 176 -8.56 0.21 -0.42
C PHE A 176 -8.67 1.12 -1.65
N SER A 177 -8.13 2.34 -1.58
CA SER A 177 -8.11 3.26 -2.73
C SER A 177 -7.31 2.68 -3.90
N GLY A 178 -6.20 1.98 -3.63
CA GLY A 178 -5.42 1.27 -4.65
C GLY A 178 -6.19 0.15 -5.33
N VAL A 179 -6.98 -0.62 -4.57
CA VAL A 179 -7.89 -1.64 -5.15
C VAL A 179 -8.93 -0.99 -6.05
N VAL A 180 -9.54 0.11 -5.63
CA VAL A 180 -10.52 0.86 -6.44
C VAL A 180 -9.87 1.37 -7.73
N ILE A 181 -8.68 1.97 -7.64
CA ILE A 181 -7.92 2.42 -8.82
C ILE A 181 -7.67 1.25 -9.77
N ASN A 182 -7.21 0.11 -9.28
CA ASN A 182 -6.94 -1.08 -10.09
C ASN A 182 -8.20 -1.63 -10.75
N ILE A 183 -9.35 -1.62 -10.07
CA ILE A 183 -10.65 -2.00 -10.66
C ILE A 183 -11.02 -1.04 -11.81
N VAL A 184 -10.87 0.27 -11.61
CA VAL A 184 -11.14 1.27 -12.67
C VAL A 184 -10.22 1.04 -13.88
N MET A 185 -8.91 0.77 -13.64
CA MET A 185 -7.97 0.47 -14.73
C MET A 185 -8.33 -0.83 -15.47
N LEU A 186 -8.78 -1.85 -14.73
CA LEU A 186 -9.25 -3.11 -15.33
C LEU A 186 -10.48 -2.87 -16.24
N ILE A 187 -11.46 -2.12 -15.76
CA ILE A 187 -12.67 -1.77 -16.56
C ILE A 187 -12.26 -0.99 -17.82
N MET A 188 -11.35 -0.02 -17.70
CA MET A 188 -10.85 0.74 -18.85
C MET A 188 -10.11 -0.15 -19.86
N THR A 189 -9.37 -1.17 -19.39
CA THR A 189 -8.70 -2.16 -20.24
C THR A 189 -9.72 -3.01 -20.98
N LEU A 190 -10.77 -3.47 -20.28
CA LEU A 190 -11.84 -4.28 -20.90
C LEU A 190 -12.63 -3.50 -21.95
N MET A 191 -12.79 -2.18 -21.77
CA MET A 191 -13.46 -1.27 -22.72
C MET A 191 -12.57 -0.82 -23.88
N ASP A 192 -11.39 -1.40 -24.07
CA ASP A 192 -10.42 -1.10 -25.14
C ASP A 192 -9.94 0.37 -25.19
N LYS A 193 -10.12 1.12 -24.12
CA LYS A 193 -9.74 2.54 -24.10
C LYS A 193 -8.22 2.75 -24.21
N PHE A 194 -7.41 1.82 -23.73
CA PHE A 194 -5.95 1.91 -23.81
C PHE A 194 -5.44 1.49 -25.20
N GLU A 195 -6.07 0.51 -25.85
CA GLU A 195 -5.76 0.14 -27.23
C GLU A 195 -6.07 1.30 -28.20
N GLN A 196 -7.23 1.97 -28.03
CA GLN A 196 -7.60 3.14 -28.81
C GLN A 196 -6.62 4.33 -28.62
N ARG A 197 -6.01 4.45 -27.43
CA ARG A 197 -4.99 5.47 -27.12
C ARG A 197 -3.59 5.07 -27.58
N GLY A 198 -3.35 3.81 -27.89
CA GLY A 198 -2.06 3.28 -28.30
C GLY A 198 -1.01 3.15 -27.19
N HIS A 199 -1.40 3.32 -25.90
CA HIS A 199 -0.49 3.20 -24.78
C HIS A 199 -1.20 2.84 -23.46
N TYR A 200 -0.49 2.11 -22.58
CA TYR A 200 -0.93 1.68 -21.25
C TYR A 200 -0.27 2.48 -20.10
N LEU A 201 0.12 3.72 -20.33
CA LEU A 201 0.84 4.56 -19.35
C LEU A 201 0.08 4.78 -18.03
N MET A 202 -1.27 4.73 -18.04
CA MET A 202 -2.04 4.86 -16.82
C MET A 202 -1.88 3.64 -15.90
N ILE A 203 -1.70 2.43 -16.45
CA ILE A 203 -1.43 1.22 -15.66
C ILE A 203 -0.07 1.31 -14.99
N GLU A 204 0.92 1.89 -15.63
CA GLU A 204 2.23 2.15 -15.02
C GLU A 204 2.12 3.10 -13.81
N LYS A 205 1.28 4.14 -13.90
CA LYS A 205 1.01 5.06 -12.79
C LYS A 205 0.29 4.36 -11.63
N ALA A 206 -0.70 3.53 -11.93
CA ALA A 206 -1.38 2.71 -10.92
C ALA A 206 -0.42 1.71 -10.26
N GLY A 207 0.51 1.14 -11.03
CA GLY A 207 1.56 0.26 -10.53
C GLY A 207 2.51 0.96 -9.55
N LEU A 208 2.94 2.20 -9.86
CA LEU A 208 3.76 2.99 -8.93
C LEU A 208 3.05 3.22 -7.60
N TYR A 209 1.75 3.55 -7.63
CA TYR A 209 0.96 3.71 -6.42
C TYR A 209 0.86 2.41 -5.62
N TRP A 210 0.57 1.29 -6.28
CA TRP A 210 0.43 -0.02 -5.63
C TRP A 210 1.71 -0.48 -4.95
N HIS A 211 2.87 -0.33 -5.62
CA HIS A 211 4.18 -0.66 -5.06
C HIS A 211 4.55 0.21 -3.87
N PHE A 212 4.18 1.49 -3.89
CA PHE A 212 4.40 2.38 -2.77
C PHE A 212 3.60 1.91 -1.54
N VAL A 213 2.32 1.59 -1.73
CA VAL A 213 1.45 1.11 -0.63
C VAL A 213 1.98 -0.19 -0.04
N ASP A 214 2.42 -1.14 -0.88
CA ASP A 214 3.04 -2.40 -0.45
C ASP A 214 4.35 -2.16 0.35
N LEU A 215 5.18 -1.24 -0.11
CA LEU A 215 6.43 -0.87 0.58
C LEU A 215 6.15 -0.25 1.95
N VAL A 216 5.14 0.61 2.06
CA VAL A 216 4.73 1.19 3.36
C VAL A 216 4.28 0.11 4.32
N TRP A 217 3.58 -0.93 3.85
CA TRP A 217 3.19 -2.06 4.70
C TRP A 217 4.40 -2.76 5.34
N VAL A 218 5.48 -2.95 4.59
CA VAL A 218 6.71 -3.56 5.13
C VAL A 218 7.28 -2.74 6.30
N PHE A 219 7.26 -1.41 6.22
CA PHE A 219 7.66 -0.56 7.34
C PHE A 219 6.71 -0.65 8.53
N VAL A 220 5.39 -0.64 8.30
CA VAL A 220 4.39 -0.81 9.35
C VAL A 220 4.56 -2.17 10.03
N PHE A 221 4.72 -3.24 9.25
CA PHE A 221 4.98 -4.58 9.75
C PHE A 221 6.23 -4.62 10.64
N THR A 222 7.33 -4.04 10.18
CA THR A 222 8.59 -4.01 10.94
C THR A 222 8.43 -3.25 12.26
N CYS A 223 7.76 -2.10 12.25
CA CYS A 223 7.66 -1.24 13.44
C CYS A 223 6.69 -1.79 14.50
N PHE A 224 5.59 -2.42 14.11
CA PHE A 224 4.56 -2.86 15.06
C PHE A 224 4.70 -4.32 15.48
N TYR A 225 5.17 -5.18 14.58
CA TYR A 225 5.15 -6.62 14.81
C TYR A 225 6.54 -7.22 15.08
N LEU A 226 7.63 -6.61 14.57
CA LEU A 226 8.99 -7.13 14.78
C LEU A 226 9.76 -6.37 15.85
N LEU A 227 9.53 -5.08 16.04
CA LEU A 227 10.11 -4.26 17.09
C LEU A 227 9.24 -4.20 18.32
#